data_793643d77b2f9e00ded29594c1194363
#
_entry.id   793643d77b2f9e00ded29594c1194363
#
_cell.length_a   1.000
_cell.length_b   1.000
_cell.length_c   1.000
_cell.angle_alpha   90.00
_cell.angle_beta   90.00
_cell.angle_gamma   90.00
#
_symmetry.space_group_name_H-M   'P 1'
#
loop_
_entity.id
_entity.type
_entity.pdbx_description
1 polymer ?
#
loop_
_entity_poly.entity_id
_entity_poly.type
_entity_poly.pdbx_seq_one_letter_code
_entity_poly.pdbx_strand_id
1 'polypeptide(L)'
;MTTTPPVPAKRTGYHHGNLVEALLEAAIALIDEKGVDALSVREVARKAGVSPGAPFRHFSNRTALLTAVAEQAMARLTAAVRAEVEAVGDADPVEALRAIGRGYLEWARTNPTHFQVVSSRSLIDFHGSDALVAENEAIRVAMVDLIGRGRREGRLRDDVPVDDLIFAARAFVYGVARMWIDGHFREWKIEKDPPDAMEGALNLFIAVIGARL
;
A
#
# COMPACT_ATOMS: atom_id res chain seq x y z
N MET A 1 -61.85 0.28 19.20
CA MET A 1 -60.72 -0.01 18.28
C MET A 1 -59.58 0.92 18.65
N THR A 2 -58.70 0.46 19.49
CA THR A 2 -57.55 1.22 20.00
C THR A 2 -56.32 0.89 19.13
N THR A 3 -55.90 1.83 18.32
CA THR A 3 -54.69 1.73 17.49
C THR A 3 -53.46 2.07 18.33
N THR A 4 -52.63 1.06 18.58
CA THR A 4 -51.29 1.20 19.19
C THR A 4 -50.35 1.90 18.22
N PRO A 5 -49.58 2.95 18.62
CA PRO A 5 -48.62 3.58 17.75
C PRO A 5 -47.39 2.66 17.51
N PRO A 6 -46.72 2.75 16.34
CA PRO A 6 -45.58 1.91 16.03
C PRO A 6 -44.36 2.26 16.90
N VAL A 7 -43.74 1.24 17.44
CA VAL A 7 -42.49 1.33 18.21
C VAL A 7 -41.36 1.79 17.25
N PRO A 8 -40.58 2.84 17.60
CA PRO A 8 -39.45 3.26 16.76
C PRO A 8 -38.37 2.16 16.72
N ALA A 9 -37.95 1.83 15.50
CA ALA A 9 -36.88 0.87 15.26
C ALA A 9 -35.60 1.28 16.02
N LYS A 10 -35.07 0.38 16.83
CA LYS A 10 -33.79 0.51 17.53
C LYS A 10 -32.69 0.82 16.48
N ARG A 11 -32.11 2.01 16.56
CA ARG A 11 -30.87 2.35 15.89
C ARG A 11 -29.82 1.33 16.36
N THR A 12 -29.32 0.51 15.44
CA THR A 12 -28.22 -0.42 15.65
C THR A 12 -27.06 0.30 16.32
N GLY A 13 -26.64 -0.22 17.47
CA GLY A 13 -25.63 0.40 18.32
C GLY A 13 -24.33 0.64 17.58
N TYR A 14 -23.91 1.88 17.56
CA TYR A 14 -22.61 2.33 17.10
C TYR A 14 -21.56 1.82 18.10
N HIS A 15 -20.79 0.82 17.67
CA HIS A 15 -19.70 0.28 18.48
C HIS A 15 -18.58 1.33 18.56
N HIS A 16 -18.40 1.95 19.74
CA HIS A 16 -17.34 2.94 20.02
C HIS A 16 -15.91 2.40 19.81
N GLY A 17 -15.74 1.09 19.56
CA GLY A 17 -14.44 0.45 19.29
C GLY A 17 -13.95 0.56 17.85
N ASN A 18 -14.76 1.06 16.91
CA ASN A 18 -14.43 1.04 15.49
C ASN A 18 -14.59 2.39 14.77
N LEU A 19 -14.59 3.52 15.50
CA LEU A 19 -14.77 4.84 14.89
C LEU A 19 -13.61 5.21 13.96
N VAL A 20 -12.39 4.91 14.37
CA VAL A 20 -11.19 5.21 13.57
C VAL A 20 -11.26 4.45 12.25
N GLU A 21 -11.52 3.15 12.29
CA GLU A 21 -11.62 2.32 11.08
C GLU A 21 -12.76 2.81 10.15
N ALA A 22 -13.95 3.09 10.69
CA ALA A 22 -15.04 3.64 9.92
C ALA A 22 -14.70 4.99 9.26
N LEU A 23 -13.90 5.84 9.92
CA LEU A 23 -13.43 7.09 9.35
C LEU A 23 -12.38 6.86 8.24
N LEU A 24 -11.49 5.90 8.40
CA LEU A 24 -10.51 5.55 7.36
C LEU A 24 -11.19 4.95 6.13
N GLU A 25 -12.16 4.04 6.31
CA GLU A 25 -12.96 3.49 5.22
C GLU A 25 -13.75 4.59 4.48
N ALA A 26 -14.39 5.49 5.23
CA ALA A 26 -15.11 6.63 4.65
C ALA A 26 -14.17 7.57 3.88
N ALA A 27 -12.93 7.76 4.35
CA ALA A 27 -11.94 8.56 3.65
C ALA A 27 -11.53 7.92 2.32
N ILE A 28 -11.22 6.62 2.31
CA ILE A 28 -10.89 5.87 1.08
C ILE A 28 -12.04 5.94 0.09
N ALA A 29 -13.28 5.66 0.53
CA ALA A 29 -14.43 5.72 -0.36
C ALA A 29 -14.70 7.12 -0.93
N LEU A 30 -14.39 8.20 -0.19
CA LEU A 30 -14.46 9.56 -0.71
C LEU A 30 -13.37 9.87 -1.72
N ILE A 31 -12.16 9.36 -1.51
CA ILE A 31 -11.05 9.53 -2.46
C ILE A 31 -11.39 8.80 -3.77
N ASP A 32 -11.94 7.59 -3.71
CA ASP A 32 -12.38 6.83 -4.88
C ASP A 32 -13.46 7.58 -5.68
N GLU A 33 -14.41 8.22 -4.98
CA GLU A 33 -15.53 8.91 -5.62
C GLU A 33 -15.16 10.27 -6.23
N LYS A 34 -14.27 11.02 -5.57
CA LYS A 34 -14.07 12.46 -5.85
C LYS A 34 -12.61 12.87 -6.01
N GLY A 35 -11.68 11.95 -5.84
CA GLY A 35 -10.26 12.24 -5.77
C GLY A 35 -9.80 12.75 -4.40
N VAL A 36 -8.49 12.65 -4.17
CA VAL A 36 -7.89 13.01 -2.88
C VAL A 36 -8.03 14.51 -2.56
N ASP A 37 -8.03 15.38 -3.56
CA ASP A 37 -8.08 16.84 -3.36
C ASP A 37 -9.44 17.31 -2.79
N ALA A 38 -10.50 16.57 -3.06
CA ALA A 38 -11.84 16.85 -2.55
C ALA A 38 -12.06 16.37 -1.10
N LEU A 39 -11.11 15.65 -0.51
CA LEU A 39 -11.25 15.10 0.84
C LEU A 39 -11.22 16.20 1.90
N SER A 40 -12.23 16.23 2.78
CA SER A 40 -12.23 17.01 4.01
C SER A 40 -12.67 16.16 5.21
N VAL A 41 -12.14 16.46 6.39
CA VAL A 41 -12.50 15.77 7.65
C VAL A 41 -14.02 15.83 7.92
N ARG A 42 -14.69 16.93 7.53
CA ARG A 42 -16.14 17.09 7.68
C ARG A 42 -16.93 16.17 6.74
N GLU A 43 -16.48 16.02 5.49
CA GLU A 43 -17.13 15.10 4.55
C GLU A 43 -16.95 13.65 4.97
N VAL A 44 -15.76 13.29 5.50
CA VAL A 44 -15.51 11.97 6.07
C VAL A 44 -16.45 11.70 7.25
N ALA A 45 -16.63 12.65 8.17
CA ALA A 45 -17.61 12.52 9.26
C ALA A 45 -19.03 12.26 8.74
N ARG A 46 -19.46 13.04 7.74
CA ARG A 46 -20.78 12.89 7.11
C ARG A 46 -20.95 11.53 6.45
N LYS A 47 -19.94 11.06 5.71
CA LYS A 47 -19.96 9.75 5.04
C LYS A 47 -19.96 8.60 6.05
N ALA A 48 -19.20 8.72 7.13
CA ALA A 48 -19.18 7.74 8.23
C ALA A 48 -20.44 7.79 9.13
N GLY A 49 -21.37 8.75 8.92
CA GLY A 49 -22.59 8.86 9.69
C GLY A 49 -22.38 9.35 11.12
N VAL A 50 -21.31 10.11 11.39
CA VAL A 50 -20.99 10.61 12.73
C VAL A 50 -21.10 12.14 12.81
N SER A 51 -21.09 12.67 14.04
CA SER A 51 -21.12 14.13 14.23
C SER A 51 -19.90 14.80 13.62
N PRO A 52 -19.99 16.04 13.10
CA PRO A 52 -18.85 16.74 12.48
C PRO A 52 -17.63 16.92 13.40
N GLY A 53 -17.84 16.90 14.71
CA GLY A 53 -16.76 17.01 15.71
C GLY A 53 -16.11 15.68 16.11
N ALA A 54 -16.72 14.54 15.79
CA ALA A 54 -16.23 13.23 16.20
C ALA A 54 -14.82 12.91 15.66
N PRO A 55 -14.51 13.13 14.36
CA PRO A 55 -13.18 12.84 13.83
C PRO A 55 -12.06 13.66 14.47
N PHE A 56 -12.33 14.88 14.91
CA PHE A 56 -11.30 15.76 15.49
C PHE A 56 -10.78 15.30 16.87
N ARG A 57 -11.40 14.26 17.45
CA ARG A 57 -10.87 13.57 18.64
C ARG A 57 -9.69 12.65 18.29
N HIS A 58 -9.58 12.25 17.01
CA HIS A 58 -8.56 11.31 16.52
C HIS A 58 -7.62 11.95 15.50
N PHE A 59 -8.12 12.86 14.69
CA PHE A 59 -7.39 13.49 13.59
C PHE A 59 -7.50 15.01 13.68
N SER A 60 -6.42 15.69 14.01
CA SER A 60 -6.38 17.15 14.16
C SER A 60 -6.70 17.91 12.87
N ASN A 61 -6.38 17.32 11.72
CA ASN A 61 -6.55 17.92 10.41
C ASN A 61 -6.59 16.84 9.30
N ARG A 62 -6.70 17.30 8.04
CA ARG A 62 -6.71 16.44 6.84
C ARG A 62 -5.41 15.62 6.70
N THR A 63 -4.26 16.23 6.95
CA THR A 63 -2.97 15.53 6.87
C THR A 63 -2.88 14.40 7.89
N ALA A 64 -3.29 14.63 9.15
CA ALA A 64 -3.33 13.57 10.18
C ALA A 64 -4.25 12.40 9.77
N LEU A 65 -5.41 12.69 9.18
CA LEU A 65 -6.30 11.64 8.67
C LEU A 65 -5.66 10.87 7.52
N LEU A 66 -5.05 11.55 6.54
CA LEU A 66 -4.39 10.90 5.41
C LEU A 66 -3.13 10.13 5.84
N THR A 67 -2.42 10.61 6.87
CA THR A 67 -1.29 9.86 7.46
C THR A 67 -1.78 8.55 8.07
N ALA A 68 -2.89 8.54 8.80
CA ALA A 68 -3.47 7.30 9.33
C ALA A 68 -3.98 6.34 8.23
N VAL A 69 -4.52 6.87 7.12
CA VAL A 69 -4.81 6.06 5.93
C VAL A 69 -3.53 5.45 5.35
N ALA A 70 -2.44 6.21 5.29
CA ALA A 70 -1.15 5.73 4.79
C ALA A 70 -0.54 4.67 5.73
N GLU A 71 -0.68 4.80 7.05
CA GLU A 71 -0.27 3.79 8.03
C GLU A 71 -1.01 2.46 7.82
N GLN A 72 -2.34 2.52 7.66
CA GLN A 72 -3.13 1.34 7.33
C GLN A 72 -2.72 0.73 5.98
N ALA A 73 -2.48 1.56 4.96
CA ALA A 73 -2.03 1.14 3.65
C ALA A 73 -0.67 0.43 3.72
N MET A 74 0.29 0.99 4.47
CA MET A 74 1.63 0.43 4.62
C MET A 74 1.58 -0.92 5.37
N ALA A 75 0.81 -1.02 6.45
CA ALA A 75 0.64 -2.27 7.17
C ALA A 75 0.04 -3.38 6.29
N ARG A 76 -0.95 -3.05 5.44
CA ARG A 76 -1.53 -3.99 4.46
C ARG A 76 -0.53 -4.38 3.38
N LEU A 77 0.26 -3.44 2.88
CA LEU A 77 1.33 -3.73 1.92
C LEU A 77 2.38 -4.67 2.53
N THR A 78 2.85 -4.37 3.73
CA THR A 78 3.84 -5.23 4.43
C THR A 78 3.29 -6.63 4.66
N ALA A 79 2.03 -6.75 5.04
CA ALA A 79 1.38 -8.06 5.20
C ALA A 79 1.29 -8.83 3.87
N ALA A 80 0.93 -8.17 2.76
CA ALA A 80 0.87 -8.79 1.44
C ALA A 80 2.25 -9.25 0.97
N VAL A 81 3.27 -8.41 1.11
CA VAL A 81 4.66 -8.76 0.78
C VAL A 81 5.16 -9.93 1.62
N ARG A 82 4.88 -9.93 2.92
CA ARG A 82 5.27 -11.02 3.81
C ARG A 82 4.62 -12.34 3.41
N ALA A 83 3.33 -12.34 3.08
CA ALA A 83 2.61 -13.53 2.64
C ALA A 83 3.25 -14.16 1.38
N GLU A 84 3.65 -13.32 0.39
CA GLU A 84 4.34 -13.80 -0.81
C GLU A 84 5.71 -14.40 -0.49
N VAL A 85 6.48 -13.77 0.40
CA VAL A 85 7.80 -14.27 0.82
C VAL A 85 7.67 -15.58 1.59
N GLU A 86 6.70 -15.69 2.50
CA GLU A 86 6.42 -16.93 3.25
C GLU A 86 6.00 -18.07 2.32
N ALA A 87 5.24 -17.77 1.27
CA ALA A 87 4.79 -18.78 0.30
C ALA A 87 5.94 -19.42 -0.50
N VAL A 88 7.03 -18.68 -0.77
CA VAL A 88 8.20 -19.23 -1.48
C VAL A 88 9.22 -19.87 -0.53
N GLY A 89 9.09 -19.62 0.79
CA GLY A 89 9.99 -20.17 1.80
C GLY A 89 11.40 -19.54 1.77
N ASP A 90 12.32 -20.13 2.53
CA ASP A 90 13.66 -19.56 2.79
C ASP A 90 14.75 -20.10 1.87
N ALA A 91 14.43 -20.96 0.91
CA ALA A 91 15.42 -21.70 0.13
C ALA A 91 16.20 -20.85 -0.89
N ASP A 92 15.56 -19.84 -1.51
CA ASP A 92 16.15 -19.06 -2.60
C ASP A 92 16.01 -17.55 -2.38
N PRO A 93 17.12 -16.83 -2.10
CA PRO A 93 17.08 -15.39 -1.89
C PRO A 93 16.63 -14.60 -3.12
N VAL A 94 16.83 -15.12 -4.33
CA VAL A 94 16.40 -14.47 -5.59
C VAL A 94 14.87 -14.60 -5.72
N GLU A 95 14.33 -15.76 -5.42
CA GLU A 95 12.86 -15.97 -5.41
C GLU A 95 12.19 -15.17 -4.29
N ALA A 96 12.81 -15.03 -3.12
CA ALA A 96 12.30 -14.17 -2.05
C ALA A 96 12.30 -12.69 -2.46
N LEU A 97 13.34 -12.20 -3.17
CA LEU A 97 13.35 -10.84 -3.73
C LEU A 97 12.26 -10.66 -4.80
N ARG A 98 12.04 -11.66 -5.66
CA ARG A 98 10.94 -11.69 -6.63
C ARG A 98 9.59 -11.61 -5.92
N ALA A 99 9.40 -12.39 -4.85
CA ALA A 99 8.16 -12.40 -4.06
C ALA A 99 7.87 -11.04 -3.42
N ILE A 100 8.90 -10.31 -2.92
CA ILE A 100 8.73 -8.92 -2.45
C ILE A 100 8.17 -8.05 -3.58
N GLY A 101 8.74 -8.13 -4.77
CA GLY A 101 8.29 -7.35 -5.94
C GLY A 101 6.86 -7.73 -6.35
N ARG A 102 6.54 -9.02 -6.39
CA ARG A 102 5.19 -9.53 -6.73
C ARG A 102 4.16 -9.05 -5.72
N GLY A 103 4.41 -9.22 -4.43
CA GLY A 103 3.50 -8.77 -3.36
C GLY A 103 3.24 -7.26 -3.42
N TYR A 104 4.28 -6.46 -3.71
CA TYR A 104 4.13 -5.02 -3.89
C TYR A 104 3.25 -4.68 -5.10
N LEU A 105 3.52 -5.27 -6.26
CA LEU A 105 2.79 -4.97 -7.51
C LEU A 105 1.33 -5.42 -7.43
N GLU A 106 1.07 -6.60 -6.90
CA GLU A 106 -0.29 -7.12 -6.74
C GLU A 106 -1.09 -6.28 -5.73
N TRP A 107 -0.46 -5.91 -4.60
CA TRP A 107 -1.10 -5.03 -3.63
C TRP A 107 -1.43 -3.66 -4.24
N ALA A 108 -0.49 -3.05 -4.95
CA ALA A 108 -0.71 -1.75 -5.59
C ALA A 108 -1.84 -1.82 -6.64
N ARG A 109 -1.89 -2.91 -7.41
CA ARG A 109 -2.91 -3.16 -8.43
C ARG A 109 -4.32 -3.26 -7.83
N THR A 110 -4.43 -3.95 -6.71
CA THR A 110 -5.72 -4.22 -6.04
C THR A 110 -6.14 -3.13 -5.06
N ASN A 111 -5.23 -2.22 -4.71
CA ASN A 111 -5.46 -1.13 -3.76
C ASN A 111 -4.99 0.24 -4.29
N PRO A 112 -5.44 0.69 -5.48
CA PRO A 112 -4.88 1.87 -6.15
C PRO A 112 -5.01 3.15 -5.32
N THR A 113 -6.12 3.34 -4.62
CA THR A 113 -6.36 4.51 -3.78
C THR A 113 -5.43 4.56 -2.57
N HIS A 114 -5.24 3.43 -1.89
CA HIS A 114 -4.28 3.34 -0.79
C HIS A 114 -2.85 3.59 -1.30
N PHE A 115 -2.49 3.03 -2.46
CA PHE A 115 -1.20 3.29 -3.10
C PHE A 115 -1.01 4.77 -3.40
N GLN A 116 -2.04 5.45 -3.95
CA GLN A 116 -1.99 6.88 -4.23
C GLN A 116 -1.71 7.69 -2.98
N VAL A 117 -2.38 7.41 -1.87
CA VAL A 117 -2.18 8.13 -0.60
C VAL A 117 -0.78 7.88 -0.04
N VAL A 118 -0.37 6.61 0.13
CA VAL A 118 0.93 6.29 0.76
C VAL A 118 2.12 6.72 -0.08
N SER A 119 1.98 6.82 -1.40
CA SER A 119 3.04 7.27 -2.31
C SER A 119 3.16 8.79 -2.42
N SER A 120 2.14 9.55 -2.00
CA SER A 120 2.10 11.02 -2.15
C SER A 120 2.61 11.72 -0.89
N ARG A 121 3.91 11.95 -0.82
CA ARG A 121 4.58 12.56 0.35
C ARG A 121 4.08 13.96 0.71
N SER A 122 3.50 14.70 -0.24
CA SER A 122 2.89 16.02 0.00
C SER A 122 1.55 15.94 0.76
N LEU A 123 0.92 14.78 0.81
CA LEU A 123 -0.39 14.60 1.43
C LEU A 123 -0.31 14.11 2.88
N ILE A 124 0.80 13.52 3.28
CA ILE A 124 0.98 12.82 4.56
C ILE A 124 2.22 13.33 5.30
N ASP A 125 2.23 13.20 6.60
CA ASP A 125 3.42 13.43 7.42
C ASP A 125 4.17 12.10 7.61
N PHE A 126 4.95 11.72 6.59
CA PHE A 126 5.67 10.45 6.60
C PHE A 126 6.71 10.37 7.72
N HIS A 127 7.48 11.45 7.91
CA HIS A 127 8.57 11.47 8.89
C HIS A 127 8.09 11.70 10.32
N GLY A 128 6.89 12.26 10.50
CA GLY A 128 6.24 12.38 11.80
C GLY A 128 5.49 11.12 12.25
N SER A 129 5.38 10.10 11.39
CA SER A 129 4.77 8.81 11.73
C SER A 129 5.83 7.74 11.96
N ASP A 130 6.04 7.37 13.23
CA ASP A 130 6.95 6.28 13.59
C ASP A 130 6.56 4.96 12.93
N ALA A 131 5.26 4.71 12.74
CA ALA A 131 4.74 3.51 12.09
C ALA A 131 5.17 3.45 10.61
N LEU A 132 5.00 4.54 9.84
CA LEU A 132 5.41 4.58 8.43
C LEU A 132 6.92 4.43 8.26
N VAL A 133 7.70 5.06 9.13
CA VAL A 133 9.17 4.96 9.12
C VAL A 133 9.60 3.53 9.44
N ALA A 134 9.04 2.93 10.50
CA ALA A 134 9.39 1.55 10.92
C ALA A 134 9.04 0.51 9.86
N GLU A 135 7.84 0.58 9.27
CA GLU A 135 7.40 -0.35 8.21
C GLU A 135 8.29 -0.23 6.95
N ASN A 136 8.62 1.01 6.56
CA ASN A 136 9.50 1.22 5.41
C ASN A 136 10.91 0.69 5.66
N GLU A 137 11.45 0.88 6.87
CA GLU A 137 12.77 0.36 7.25
C GLU A 137 12.78 -1.17 7.35
N ALA A 138 11.72 -1.80 7.83
CA ALA A 138 11.60 -3.25 7.89
C ALA A 138 11.73 -3.90 6.49
N ILE A 139 11.08 -3.32 5.48
CA ILE A 139 11.21 -3.78 4.08
C ILE A 139 12.66 -3.59 3.59
N ARG A 140 13.28 -2.44 3.88
CA ARG A 140 14.66 -2.17 3.48
C ARG A 140 15.63 -3.18 4.10
N VAL A 141 15.52 -3.44 5.39
CA VAL A 141 16.37 -4.42 6.11
C VAL A 141 16.21 -5.82 5.50
N ALA A 142 14.98 -6.26 5.27
CA ALA A 142 14.72 -7.56 4.63
C ALA A 142 15.39 -7.66 3.24
N MET A 143 15.35 -6.60 2.43
CA MET A 143 16.02 -6.57 1.12
C MET A 143 17.55 -6.61 1.26
N VAL A 144 18.14 -5.89 2.23
CA VAL A 144 19.59 -5.94 2.49
C VAL A 144 20.03 -7.37 2.81
N ASP A 145 19.29 -8.05 3.69
CA ASP A 145 19.61 -9.42 4.10
C ASP A 145 19.51 -10.41 2.94
N LEU A 146 18.44 -10.31 2.14
CA LEU A 146 18.25 -11.17 0.96
C LEU A 146 19.32 -10.94 -0.10
N ILE A 147 19.67 -9.69 -0.40
CA ILE A 147 20.73 -9.36 -1.36
C ILE A 147 22.07 -9.86 -0.84
N GLY A 148 22.37 -9.64 0.44
CA GLY A 148 23.60 -10.13 1.06
C GLY A 148 23.71 -11.66 1.00
N ARG A 149 22.62 -12.39 1.25
CA ARG A 149 22.56 -13.85 1.11
C ARG A 149 22.76 -14.27 -0.35
N GLY A 150 22.03 -13.68 -1.30
CA GLY A 150 22.13 -14.01 -2.71
C GLY A 150 23.53 -13.79 -3.30
N ARG A 151 24.25 -12.77 -2.81
CA ARG A 151 25.67 -12.55 -3.18
C ARG A 151 26.59 -13.60 -2.63
N ARG A 152 26.46 -13.96 -1.34
CA ARG A 152 27.29 -15.02 -0.75
C ARG A 152 27.11 -16.37 -1.44
N GLU A 153 25.90 -16.62 -1.98
CA GLU A 153 25.57 -17.84 -2.73
C GLU A 153 25.92 -17.73 -4.23
N GLY A 154 26.49 -16.59 -4.68
CA GLY A 154 26.84 -16.37 -6.10
C GLY A 154 25.61 -16.26 -7.01
N ARG A 155 24.43 -15.96 -6.47
CA ARG A 155 23.14 -15.88 -7.19
C ARG A 155 22.83 -14.47 -7.68
N LEU A 156 23.35 -13.46 -7.02
CA LEU A 156 23.16 -12.05 -7.35
C LEU A 156 24.51 -11.39 -7.67
N ARG A 157 24.45 -10.42 -8.57
CA ARG A 157 25.61 -9.61 -8.93
C ARG A 157 26.16 -8.87 -7.71
N ASP A 158 27.49 -8.75 -7.62
CA ASP A 158 28.22 -8.10 -6.53
C ASP A 158 29.02 -6.86 -6.97
N ASP A 159 28.97 -6.54 -8.27
CA ASP A 159 29.64 -5.40 -8.90
C ASP A 159 28.91 -4.06 -8.74
N VAL A 160 27.78 -4.02 -8.00
CA VAL A 160 26.97 -2.83 -7.75
C VAL A 160 26.78 -2.66 -6.23
N PRO A 161 26.83 -1.45 -5.64
CA PRO A 161 26.52 -1.24 -4.22
C PRO A 161 25.12 -1.78 -3.87
N VAL A 162 24.96 -2.29 -2.63
CA VAL A 162 23.65 -2.83 -2.17
C VAL A 162 22.55 -1.77 -2.18
N ASP A 163 22.89 -0.56 -1.72
CA ASP A 163 21.91 0.54 -1.65
C ASP A 163 21.44 0.98 -3.06
N ASP A 164 22.33 0.97 -4.05
CA ASP A 164 21.97 1.27 -5.45
C ASP A 164 21.03 0.19 -6.02
N LEU A 165 21.26 -1.07 -5.67
CA LEU A 165 20.40 -2.17 -6.11
C LEU A 165 19.00 -2.08 -5.44
N ILE A 166 18.96 -1.77 -4.15
CA ILE A 166 17.69 -1.55 -3.44
C ILE A 166 16.93 -0.36 -4.02
N PHE A 167 17.63 0.75 -4.28
CA PHE A 167 17.04 1.93 -4.90
C PHE A 167 16.46 1.61 -6.28
N ALA A 168 17.23 0.90 -7.14
CA ALA A 168 16.78 0.49 -8.46
C ALA A 168 15.56 -0.43 -8.39
N ALA A 169 15.58 -1.43 -7.50
CA ALA A 169 14.46 -2.34 -7.30
C ALA A 169 13.18 -1.60 -6.85
N ARG A 170 13.33 -0.69 -5.90
CA ARG A 170 12.20 0.12 -5.41
C ARG A 170 11.65 1.06 -6.49
N ALA A 171 12.53 1.75 -7.21
CA ALA A 171 12.14 2.63 -8.31
C ALA A 171 11.42 1.86 -9.41
N PHE A 172 11.89 0.65 -9.72
CA PHE A 172 11.29 -0.22 -10.72
C PHE A 172 9.85 -0.61 -10.35
N VAL A 173 9.62 -1.23 -9.18
CA VAL A 173 8.27 -1.68 -8.80
C VAL A 173 7.31 -0.50 -8.61
N TYR A 174 7.81 0.62 -8.07
CA TYR A 174 7.03 1.85 -7.96
C TYR A 174 6.62 2.38 -9.35
N GLY A 175 7.56 2.43 -10.30
CA GLY A 175 7.30 2.89 -11.67
C GLY A 175 6.27 2.01 -12.38
N VAL A 176 6.41 0.69 -12.30
CA VAL A 176 5.44 -0.26 -12.90
C VAL A 176 4.05 -0.08 -12.30
N ALA A 177 3.95 0.01 -10.97
CA ALA A 177 2.66 0.24 -10.30
C ALA A 177 2.02 1.58 -10.70
N ARG A 178 2.81 2.66 -10.77
CA ARG A 178 2.33 3.98 -11.23
C ARG A 178 1.84 3.94 -12.67
N MET A 179 2.59 3.31 -13.57
CA MET A 179 2.19 3.19 -14.99
C MET A 179 0.84 2.48 -15.13
N TRP A 180 0.58 1.47 -14.31
CA TRP A 180 -0.72 0.81 -14.28
C TRP A 180 -1.82 1.75 -13.77
N ILE A 181 -1.63 2.34 -12.60
CA ILE A 181 -2.64 3.18 -11.92
C ILE A 181 -2.97 4.42 -12.75
N ASP A 182 -1.98 5.03 -13.40
CA ASP A 182 -2.14 6.22 -14.24
C ASP A 182 -2.65 5.89 -15.68
N GLY A 183 -2.87 4.60 -16.00
CA GLY A 183 -3.43 4.17 -17.30
C GLY A 183 -2.41 4.07 -18.43
N HIS A 184 -1.12 4.23 -18.17
CA HIS A 184 -0.06 4.24 -19.19
C HIS A 184 0.07 2.91 -19.95
N PHE A 185 -0.36 1.78 -19.37
CA PHE A 185 -0.31 0.49 -20.07
C PHE A 185 -1.05 0.55 -21.42
N ARG A 186 -2.20 1.21 -21.46
CA ARG A 186 -2.96 1.42 -22.69
C ARG A 186 -2.24 2.32 -23.68
N GLU A 187 -1.63 3.40 -23.21
CA GLU A 187 -0.88 4.35 -24.04
C GLU A 187 0.33 3.69 -24.69
N TRP A 188 1.00 2.81 -23.96
CA TRP A 188 2.17 2.07 -24.43
C TRP A 188 1.81 0.76 -25.14
N LYS A 189 0.52 0.53 -25.45
CA LYS A 189 0.01 -0.65 -26.17
C LYS A 189 0.46 -1.98 -25.54
N ILE A 190 0.43 -2.04 -24.20
CA ILE A 190 0.67 -3.27 -23.48
C ILE A 190 -0.61 -4.10 -23.58
N GLU A 191 -0.60 -5.13 -24.43
CA GLU A 191 -1.75 -5.97 -24.76
C GLU A 191 -1.97 -7.12 -23.77
N LYS A 192 -0.96 -7.44 -22.97
CA LYS A 192 -1.05 -8.48 -21.93
C LYS A 192 -1.98 -8.02 -20.81
N ASP A 193 -2.62 -8.98 -20.17
CA ASP A 193 -3.32 -8.70 -18.91
C ASP A 193 -2.37 -8.07 -17.89
N PRO A 194 -2.83 -7.10 -17.10
CA PRO A 194 -1.96 -6.34 -16.20
C PRO A 194 -1.11 -7.20 -15.25
N PRO A 195 -1.64 -8.25 -14.59
CA PRO A 195 -0.82 -9.14 -13.78
C PRO A 195 0.33 -9.78 -14.56
N ASP A 196 0.06 -10.28 -15.78
CA ASP A 196 1.06 -10.92 -16.64
C ASP A 196 2.12 -9.94 -17.13
N ALA A 197 1.70 -8.71 -17.45
CA ALA A 197 2.64 -7.65 -17.85
C ALA A 197 3.58 -7.25 -16.71
N MET A 198 3.03 -7.09 -15.50
CA MET A 198 3.79 -6.76 -14.29
C MET A 198 4.77 -7.88 -13.91
N GLU A 199 4.30 -9.14 -13.92
CA GLU A 199 5.15 -10.31 -13.65
C GLU A 199 6.25 -10.46 -14.71
N GLY A 200 5.93 -10.25 -16.00
CA GLY A 200 6.92 -10.26 -17.07
C GLY A 200 8.00 -9.20 -16.89
N ALA A 201 7.62 -7.98 -16.53
CA ALA A 201 8.54 -6.89 -16.25
C ALA A 201 9.42 -7.20 -15.01
N LEU A 202 8.81 -7.74 -13.95
CA LEU A 202 9.53 -8.15 -12.74
C LEU A 202 10.57 -9.24 -13.06
N ASN A 203 10.20 -10.24 -13.87
CA ASN A 203 11.09 -11.31 -14.29
C ASN A 203 12.31 -10.78 -15.06
N LEU A 204 12.10 -9.80 -15.96
CA LEU A 204 13.20 -9.14 -16.65
C LEU A 204 14.12 -8.40 -15.68
N PHE A 205 13.56 -7.66 -14.71
CA PHE A 205 14.36 -6.97 -13.70
C PHE A 205 15.21 -7.97 -12.87
N ILE A 206 14.60 -9.04 -12.39
CA ILE A 206 15.29 -10.08 -11.62
C ILE A 206 16.41 -10.73 -12.44
N ALA A 207 16.19 -10.98 -13.73
CA ALA A 207 17.24 -11.53 -14.61
C ALA A 207 18.42 -10.57 -14.75
N VAL A 208 18.20 -9.25 -14.76
CA VAL A 208 19.26 -8.23 -14.85
C VAL A 208 20.11 -8.17 -13.58
N ILE A 209 19.50 -8.38 -12.41
CA ILE A 209 20.21 -8.33 -11.12
C ILE A 209 20.82 -9.69 -10.71
N GLY A 210 20.45 -10.77 -11.40
CA GLY A 210 21.08 -12.09 -11.24
C GLY A 210 22.59 -12.07 -11.55
N ALA A 211 23.31 -13.05 -11.01
CA ALA A 211 24.72 -13.22 -11.36
C ALA A 211 24.83 -13.45 -12.88
N ARG A 212 25.83 -12.83 -13.49
CA ARG A 212 26.20 -13.16 -14.87
C ARG A 212 26.87 -14.53 -14.84
N LEU A 213 26.29 -15.49 -15.53
CA LEU A 213 26.92 -16.78 -15.81
C LEU A 213 28.15 -16.58 -16.70
#